data_47007b0c77834ac0157ece960cd12ba3
#
_entry.id   47007b0c77834ac0157ece960cd12ba3
#
_cell.length_a   1.000
_cell.length_b   1.000
_cell.length_c   1.000
_cell.angle_alpha   90.00
_cell.angle_beta   90.00
_cell.angle_gamma   90.00
#
_symmetry.space_group_name_H-M   'P 1'
#
loop_
_entity.id
_entity.type
_entity.pdbx_description
1 polymer ?
#
loop_
_entity_poly.entity_id
_entity_poly.type
_entity_poly.pdbx_seq_one_letter_code
_entity_poly.pdbx_strand_id
1 'polypeptide(L)'
;MVSAHADHVGSLLRPPELLAARDRLAAGELAPAEFKRIEDAAVRDVIALQEAAGCPVVTDGEFRRESFQSELTAAVDGFAGVDIDAWLWGEWHSDVAEVGDRTTERPPGLAVVERLRKRRSLAAEEFTFLRSHTDRIAKITLPSPTLFANLWDPERSRDAYPRFDDFMADVIDVLRDEVRELHRLGCTYAQLDAPHYPLLIDPQWRAFYEARGWSVDEWLRYGIEADNAVIDAAPGMTFGFHLCRGNQDSRWLVAGGYDEIARPVFGGVHAHRLLLEYDDERSGGFDPLSLVPDDRMVVLGLVTTKTPRAETEDELEARIRSAAELVDLERLAVGTQCGFSTSVVGNRISLDDERRKLETIARTAERVWG
;
A
#
# COMPACT_ATOMS: atom_id res chain seq x y z
N MET A 1 -2.16 -2.86 -20.55
CA MET A 1 -1.51 -2.21 -19.37
C MET A 1 -2.16 -0.85 -19.14
N VAL A 2 -2.27 -0.41 -17.88
CA VAL A 2 -2.73 0.94 -17.51
C VAL A 2 -1.64 1.95 -17.88
N SER A 3 -2.00 2.98 -18.66
CA SER A 3 -1.09 4.02 -19.16
C SER A 3 -1.34 5.39 -18.51
N ALA A 4 -2.14 5.47 -17.45
CA ALA A 4 -2.43 6.71 -16.75
C ALA A 4 -1.16 7.36 -16.18
N HIS A 5 -0.97 8.66 -16.41
CA HIS A 5 0.16 9.44 -15.88
C HIS A 5 -0.14 10.13 -14.55
N ALA A 6 -1.38 10.05 -14.05
CA ALA A 6 -1.75 10.38 -12.68
C ALA A 6 -2.19 9.13 -11.95
N ASP A 7 -1.66 8.90 -10.76
CA ASP A 7 -2.02 7.77 -9.91
C ASP A 7 -1.90 8.20 -8.42
N HIS A 8 -2.51 7.47 -7.53
CA HIS A 8 -2.32 7.63 -6.09
C HIS A 8 -2.28 6.24 -5.43
N VAL A 9 -1.70 6.12 -4.24
CA VAL A 9 -1.46 4.80 -3.63
C VAL A 9 -2.75 4.04 -3.34
N GLY A 10 -3.80 4.73 -2.85
CA GLY A 10 -5.12 4.07 -2.79
C GLY A 10 -5.95 4.41 -1.56
N SER A 11 -5.36 4.34 -0.37
CA SER A 11 -6.10 4.69 0.86
C SER A 11 -6.32 6.20 0.98
N LEU A 12 -7.53 6.59 1.39
CA LEU A 12 -7.96 7.98 1.54
C LEU A 12 -8.41 8.24 2.98
N LEU A 13 -8.49 9.53 3.36
CA LEU A 13 -8.90 9.92 4.70
C LEU A 13 -10.35 9.53 4.96
N ARG A 14 -10.57 8.75 6.00
CA ARG A 14 -11.90 8.33 6.41
C ARG A 14 -12.65 9.50 7.01
N PRO A 15 -13.88 9.80 6.55
CA PRO A 15 -14.67 10.88 7.12
C PRO A 15 -15.01 10.59 8.59
N PRO A 16 -15.08 11.64 9.46
CA PRO A 16 -15.35 11.48 10.89
C PRO A 16 -16.62 10.69 11.20
N GLU A 17 -17.65 10.82 10.35
CA GLU A 17 -18.91 10.11 10.49
C GLU A 17 -18.76 8.60 10.33
N LEU A 18 -17.87 8.16 9.43
CA LEU A 18 -17.58 6.74 9.25
C LEU A 18 -16.80 6.18 10.45
N LEU A 19 -15.81 6.93 10.96
CA LEU A 19 -15.05 6.53 12.15
C LEU A 19 -15.97 6.43 13.38
N ALA A 20 -16.81 7.44 13.63
CA ALA A 20 -17.78 7.40 14.72
C ALA A 20 -18.80 6.24 14.57
N ALA A 21 -19.19 5.91 13.35
CA ALA A 21 -20.06 4.76 13.10
C ALA A 21 -19.37 3.42 13.40
N ARG A 22 -18.06 3.29 13.13
CA ARG A 22 -17.26 2.11 13.50
C ARG A 22 -17.19 1.93 15.01
N ASP A 23 -16.92 3.00 15.75
CA ASP A 23 -16.88 2.97 17.22
C ASP A 23 -18.23 2.53 17.79
N ARG A 24 -19.34 3.07 17.28
CA ARG A 24 -20.70 2.68 17.70
C ARG A 24 -21.03 1.22 17.35
N LEU A 25 -20.57 0.73 16.20
CA LEU A 25 -20.72 -0.67 15.83
C LEU A 25 -19.94 -1.58 16.80
N ALA A 26 -18.68 -1.24 17.09
CA ALA A 26 -17.84 -1.97 18.04
C ALA A 26 -18.43 -1.98 19.47
N ALA A 27 -19.06 -0.88 19.88
CA ALA A 27 -19.78 -0.79 21.16
C ALA A 27 -21.15 -1.51 21.17
N GLY A 28 -21.60 -2.05 20.02
CA GLY A 28 -22.94 -2.67 19.90
C GLY A 28 -24.09 -1.68 19.88
N GLU A 29 -23.81 -0.38 19.67
CA GLU A 29 -24.78 0.73 19.64
C GLU A 29 -25.35 1.00 18.23
N LEU A 30 -24.78 0.37 17.21
CA LEU A 30 -25.21 0.51 15.82
C LEU A 30 -25.41 -0.88 15.20
N ALA A 31 -26.52 -1.08 14.50
CA ALA A 31 -26.77 -2.34 13.81
C ALA A 31 -25.84 -2.50 12.59
N PRO A 32 -25.32 -3.72 12.29
CA PRO A 32 -24.43 -3.95 11.15
C PRO A 32 -24.99 -3.46 9.81
N ALA A 33 -26.29 -3.63 9.58
CA ALA A 33 -26.93 -3.16 8.35
C ALA A 33 -27.00 -1.62 8.24
N GLU A 34 -27.04 -0.92 9.37
CA GLU A 34 -26.99 0.53 9.40
C GLU A 34 -25.57 1.04 9.19
N PHE A 35 -24.59 0.42 9.83
CA PHE A 35 -23.17 0.68 9.58
C PHE A 35 -22.84 0.52 8.08
N LYS A 36 -23.27 -0.59 7.48
CA LYS A 36 -23.05 -0.86 6.05
C LYS A 36 -23.60 0.24 5.14
N ARG A 37 -24.75 0.83 5.47
CA ARG A 37 -25.31 1.96 4.69
C ARG A 37 -24.46 3.22 4.81
N ILE A 38 -23.91 3.50 6.01
CA ILE A 38 -23.01 4.65 6.24
C ILE A 38 -21.69 4.42 5.47
N GLU A 39 -21.12 3.24 5.58
CA GLU A 39 -19.90 2.85 4.88
C GLU A 39 -20.05 2.94 3.36
N ASP A 40 -21.13 2.39 2.79
CA ASP A 40 -21.43 2.47 1.36
C ASP A 40 -21.66 3.92 0.88
N ALA A 41 -22.23 4.79 1.71
CA ALA A 41 -22.36 6.21 1.40
C ALA A 41 -20.98 6.88 1.35
N ALA A 42 -20.14 6.66 2.37
CA ALA A 42 -18.79 7.21 2.41
C ALA A 42 -17.94 6.76 1.21
N VAL A 43 -18.03 5.48 0.80
CA VAL A 43 -17.33 4.97 -0.38
C VAL A 43 -17.83 5.65 -1.67
N ARG A 44 -19.13 5.88 -1.84
CA ARG A 44 -19.65 6.65 -3.00
C ARG A 44 -19.12 8.08 -3.02
N ASP A 45 -19.09 8.73 -1.86
CA ASP A 45 -18.66 10.12 -1.75
C ASP A 45 -17.15 10.25 -2.08
N VAL A 46 -16.31 9.31 -1.64
CA VAL A 46 -14.89 9.34 -1.95
C VAL A 46 -14.57 8.97 -3.41
N ILE A 47 -15.38 8.13 -4.05
CA ILE A 47 -15.29 7.89 -5.50
C ILE A 47 -15.59 9.19 -6.25
N ALA A 48 -16.71 9.87 -5.91
CA ALA A 48 -17.08 11.13 -6.52
C ALA A 48 -16.03 12.24 -6.30
N LEU A 49 -15.39 12.29 -5.12
CA LEU A 49 -14.30 13.21 -4.84
C LEU A 49 -13.11 13.00 -5.79
N GLN A 50 -12.68 11.75 -5.97
CA GLN A 50 -11.58 11.41 -6.87
C GLN A 50 -11.89 11.75 -8.32
N GLU A 51 -13.12 11.46 -8.79
CA GLU A 51 -13.57 11.82 -10.13
C GLU A 51 -13.61 13.33 -10.35
N ALA A 52 -14.13 14.07 -9.36
CA ALA A 52 -14.18 15.55 -9.40
C ALA A 52 -12.77 16.16 -9.37
N ALA A 53 -11.81 15.54 -8.68
CA ALA A 53 -10.40 15.93 -8.69
C ALA A 53 -9.68 15.62 -10.02
N GLY A 54 -10.33 14.90 -10.95
CA GLY A 54 -9.77 14.55 -12.24
C GLY A 54 -8.91 13.29 -12.25
N CYS A 55 -8.97 12.46 -11.21
CA CYS A 55 -8.18 11.23 -11.11
C CYS A 55 -8.61 10.22 -12.21
N PRO A 56 -7.67 9.73 -13.06
CA PRO A 56 -7.98 8.68 -14.04
C PRO A 56 -8.05 7.29 -13.40
N VAL A 57 -7.39 7.10 -12.27
CA VAL A 57 -7.40 5.89 -11.45
C VAL A 57 -8.15 6.19 -10.16
N VAL A 58 -9.09 5.32 -9.77
CA VAL A 58 -9.98 5.52 -8.63
C VAL A 58 -9.96 4.27 -7.74
N THR A 59 -10.00 4.46 -6.43
CA THR A 59 -10.11 3.41 -5.41
C THR A 59 -11.37 3.62 -4.55
N ASP A 60 -11.71 2.65 -3.70
CA ASP A 60 -12.74 2.80 -2.66
C ASP A 60 -12.23 3.52 -1.40
N GLY A 61 -10.99 4.03 -1.43
CA GLY A 61 -10.30 4.69 -0.32
C GLY A 61 -9.87 3.73 0.79
N GLU A 62 -10.06 2.43 0.64
CA GLU A 62 -9.88 1.40 1.68
C GLU A 62 -10.79 1.61 2.89
N PHE A 63 -11.95 2.22 2.67
CA PHE A 63 -12.86 2.62 3.77
C PHE A 63 -13.47 1.44 4.51
N ARG A 64 -13.45 0.24 3.93
CA ARG A 64 -13.96 -0.98 4.55
C ARG A 64 -12.95 -1.67 5.47
N ARG A 65 -11.68 -1.25 5.41
CA ARG A 65 -10.57 -1.84 6.13
C ARG A 65 -10.20 -1.05 7.38
N GLU A 66 -9.61 -1.71 8.36
CA GLU A 66 -8.95 -1.04 9.49
C GLU A 66 -7.56 -0.53 9.12
N SER A 67 -6.85 -1.28 8.28
CA SER A 67 -5.55 -0.91 7.71
C SER A 67 -5.38 -1.58 6.34
N PHE A 68 -4.40 -1.12 5.54
CA PHE A 68 -4.14 -1.63 4.20
C PHE A 68 -3.90 -3.15 4.13
N GLN A 69 -3.47 -3.80 5.21
CA GLN A 69 -3.20 -5.23 5.29
C GLN A 69 -4.24 -6.03 6.09
N SER A 70 -5.18 -5.38 6.77
CA SER A 70 -6.09 -6.06 7.70
C SER A 70 -7.02 -7.07 7.04
N GLU A 71 -7.32 -6.94 5.75
CA GLU A 71 -8.28 -7.81 5.08
C GLU A 71 -7.85 -9.27 5.01
N LEU A 72 -6.55 -9.57 4.91
CA LEU A 72 -6.11 -10.95 4.94
C LEU A 72 -6.45 -11.61 6.28
N THR A 73 -6.09 -10.97 7.39
CA THR A 73 -6.36 -11.52 8.73
C THR A 73 -7.85 -11.47 9.10
N ALA A 74 -8.62 -10.55 8.53
CA ALA A 74 -10.06 -10.47 8.69
C ALA A 74 -10.84 -11.50 7.85
N ALA A 75 -10.31 -11.92 6.69
CA ALA A 75 -10.95 -12.84 5.77
C ALA A 75 -10.49 -14.31 5.94
N VAL A 76 -9.41 -14.54 6.68
CA VAL A 76 -8.76 -15.84 6.84
C VAL A 76 -8.61 -16.19 8.32
N ASP A 77 -9.10 -17.36 8.72
CA ASP A 77 -8.88 -17.90 10.07
C ASP A 77 -7.45 -18.44 10.21
N GLY A 78 -6.99 -18.57 11.44
CA GLY A 78 -5.71 -19.21 11.80
C GLY A 78 -4.74 -18.30 12.53
N PHE A 79 -4.97 -17.00 12.56
CA PHE A 79 -4.14 -16.02 13.25
C PHE A 79 -4.59 -15.78 14.69
N ALA A 80 -3.64 -15.51 15.59
CA ALA A 80 -3.90 -15.11 16.97
C ALA A 80 -3.22 -13.77 17.29
N GLY A 81 -3.92 -12.93 18.08
CA GLY A 81 -3.37 -11.68 18.58
C GLY A 81 -3.04 -10.64 17.51
N VAL A 82 -3.77 -10.66 16.38
CA VAL A 82 -3.53 -9.74 15.25
C VAL A 82 -4.48 -8.56 15.36
N ASP A 83 -3.94 -7.42 15.67
CA ASP A 83 -4.59 -6.10 15.64
C ASP A 83 -3.75 -5.11 14.79
N ILE A 84 -4.14 -3.85 14.76
CA ILE A 84 -3.45 -2.85 13.95
C ILE A 84 -1.98 -2.65 14.39
N ASP A 85 -1.66 -2.78 15.67
CA ASP A 85 -0.30 -2.61 16.20
C ASP A 85 0.60 -3.80 15.82
N ALA A 86 0.03 -4.92 15.36
CA ALA A 86 0.78 -6.04 14.83
C ALA A 86 1.69 -5.68 13.65
N TRP A 87 1.35 -4.65 12.94
CA TRP A 87 1.97 -4.25 11.68
C TRP A 87 2.72 -2.92 11.79
N LEU A 88 2.41 -2.12 12.81
CA LEU A 88 2.79 -0.72 12.92
C LEU A 88 3.73 -0.50 14.11
N TRP A 89 4.72 -1.38 14.28
CA TRP A 89 5.73 -1.31 15.32
C TRP A 89 7.05 -0.74 14.77
N GLY A 90 7.88 -0.18 15.66
CA GLY A 90 9.17 0.43 15.34
C GLY A 90 9.31 1.84 15.89
N GLU A 91 10.41 2.47 15.53
CA GLU A 91 10.68 3.89 15.85
C GLU A 91 10.11 4.76 14.74
N TRP A 92 9.03 5.46 15.04
CA TRP A 92 8.34 6.34 14.11
C TRP A 92 8.82 7.77 14.30
N HIS A 93 9.21 8.43 13.22
CA HIS A 93 9.70 9.80 13.20
C HIS A 93 8.72 10.72 12.49
N SER A 94 8.72 12.02 12.87
CA SER A 94 7.87 13.01 12.23
C SER A 94 8.64 14.32 11.96
N ASP A 95 8.43 14.85 10.76
CA ASP A 95 8.90 16.20 10.39
C ASP A 95 7.91 17.29 10.82
N VAL A 96 6.77 16.88 11.41
CA VAL A 96 5.75 17.78 11.95
C VAL A 96 5.97 17.94 13.45
N ALA A 97 6.41 19.12 13.90
CA ALA A 97 6.82 19.38 15.29
C ALA A 97 5.73 19.05 16.33
N GLU A 98 4.47 19.29 15.99
CA GLU A 98 3.32 19.02 16.87
C GLU A 98 3.00 17.54 17.00
N VAL A 99 3.52 16.70 16.08
CA VAL A 99 3.30 15.24 16.06
C VAL A 99 4.37 14.54 16.87
N GLY A 100 5.65 14.88 16.65
CA GLY A 100 6.81 14.31 17.33
C GLY A 100 7.02 12.81 17.03
N ASP A 101 8.13 12.29 17.51
CA ASP A 101 8.48 10.87 17.35
C ASP A 101 7.66 9.97 18.29
N ARG A 102 7.54 8.71 17.91
CA ARG A 102 6.82 7.69 18.67
C ARG A 102 7.49 6.32 18.51
N THR A 103 7.73 5.61 19.61
CA THR A 103 8.12 4.21 19.58
C THR A 103 6.88 3.34 19.82
N THR A 104 6.66 2.36 18.95
CA THR A 104 5.62 1.34 19.12
C THR A 104 6.33 -0.01 19.23
N GLU A 105 6.14 -0.71 20.35
CA GLU A 105 6.69 -2.04 20.54
C GLU A 105 5.95 -3.07 19.69
N ARG A 106 6.68 -4.10 19.21
CA ARG A 106 6.05 -5.23 18.55
C ARG A 106 5.16 -5.97 19.57
N PRO A 107 3.83 -6.12 19.29
CA PRO A 107 2.95 -6.81 20.21
C PRO A 107 3.44 -8.23 20.50
N PRO A 108 3.43 -8.66 21.77
CA PRO A 108 3.75 -10.04 22.11
C PRO A 108 2.63 -10.97 21.63
N GLY A 109 3.01 -12.13 21.16
CA GLY A 109 2.04 -13.19 20.87
C GLY A 109 1.46 -13.22 19.47
N LEU A 110 1.94 -12.36 18.57
CA LEU A 110 1.61 -12.47 17.16
C LEU A 110 2.03 -13.82 16.60
N ALA A 111 1.09 -14.63 16.15
CA ALA A 111 1.37 -15.92 15.55
C ALA A 111 0.21 -16.40 14.67
N VAL A 112 0.53 -17.19 13.66
CA VAL A 112 -0.40 -18.14 13.09
C VAL A 112 -0.42 -19.37 14.00
N VAL A 113 -1.61 -19.77 14.45
CA VAL A 113 -1.78 -20.84 15.46
C VAL A 113 -2.63 -22.01 14.95
N GLU A 114 -3.33 -21.84 13.83
CA GLU A 114 -4.08 -22.85 13.13
C GLU A 114 -3.77 -22.82 11.63
N ARG A 115 -4.10 -23.86 10.90
CA ARG A 115 -4.02 -23.84 9.44
C ARG A 115 -4.92 -22.74 8.88
N LEU A 116 -4.39 -21.98 7.92
CA LEU A 116 -5.13 -20.91 7.27
C LEU A 116 -6.37 -21.46 6.56
N ARG A 117 -7.48 -20.79 6.76
CA ARG A 117 -8.73 -21.12 6.11
C ARG A 117 -9.44 -19.85 5.65
N LYS A 118 -9.43 -19.62 4.34
CA LYS A 118 -10.15 -18.50 3.72
C LYS A 118 -11.67 -18.66 3.95
N ARG A 119 -12.30 -17.67 4.56
CA ARG A 119 -13.75 -17.62 4.82
C ARG A 119 -14.50 -16.84 3.75
N ARG A 120 -13.89 -15.81 3.20
CA ARG A 120 -14.44 -14.94 2.16
C ARG A 120 -13.32 -14.41 1.27
N SER A 121 -13.68 -13.78 0.16
CA SER A 121 -12.75 -12.98 -0.63
C SER A 121 -12.23 -11.79 0.20
N LEU A 122 -11.02 -11.36 -0.09
CA LEU A 122 -10.40 -10.21 0.59
C LEU A 122 -10.99 -8.90 0.07
N ALA A 123 -11.07 -8.75 -1.26
CA ALA A 123 -11.37 -7.48 -1.91
C ALA A 123 -12.43 -7.57 -3.02
N ALA A 124 -13.07 -8.73 -3.25
CA ALA A 124 -14.07 -8.87 -4.31
C ALA A 124 -15.31 -7.98 -4.09
N GLU A 125 -15.75 -7.79 -2.84
CA GLU A 125 -16.85 -6.89 -2.52
C GLU A 125 -16.45 -5.44 -2.79
N GLU A 126 -15.26 -5.03 -2.35
CA GLU A 126 -14.70 -3.70 -2.58
C GLU A 126 -14.64 -3.40 -4.07
N PHE A 127 -14.05 -4.31 -4.87
CA PHE A 127 -13.96 -4.15 -6.31
C PHE A 127 -15.32 -4.07 -6.99
N THR A 128 -16.24 -4.97 -6.64
CA THR A 128 -17.58 -5.02 -7.27
C THR A 128 -18.35 -3.73 -6.97
N PHE A 129 -18.25 -3.23 -5.74
CA PHE A 129 -18.88 -1.97 -5.37
C PHE A 129 -18.24 -0.80 -6.10
N LEU A 130 -16.91 -0.67 -6.06
CA LEU A 130 -16.15 0.37 -6.75
C LEU A 130 -16.51 0.40 -8.24
N ARG A 131 -16.39 -0.75 -8.93
CA ARG A 131 -16.64 -0.87 -10.37
C ARG A 131 -18.07 -0.49 -10.77
N SER A 132 -19.05 -0.67 -9.87
CA SER A 132 -20.45 -0.29 -10.12
C SER A 132 -20.74 1.20 -9.97
N HIS A 133 -19.77 1.99 -9.45
CA HIS A 133 -19.94 3.41 -9.16
C HIS A 133 -18.97 4.32 -9.92
N THR A 134 -18.13 3.77 -10.82
CA THR A 134 -17.22 4.58 -11.64
C THR A 134 -16.97 3.93 -13.00
N ASP A 135 -16.78 4.79 -14.02
CA ASP A 135 -16.30 4.38 -15.34
C ASP A 135 -14.78 4.60 -15.50
N ARG A 136 -14.11 5.13 -14.46
CA ARG A 136 -12.65 5.29 -14.42
C ARG A 136 -11.95 3.94 -14.22
N ILE A 137 -10.63 3.95 -14.24
CA ILE A 137 -9.83 2.77 -13.95
C ILE A 137 -9.98 2.45 -12.46
N ALA A 138 -10.72 1.38 -12.15
CA ALA A 138 -10.87 0.89 -10.78
C ALA A 138 -9.61 0.14 -10.34
N LYS A 139 -8.92 0.63 -9.31
CA LYS A 139 -7.74 0.02 -8.71
C LYS A 139 -8.05 -0.61 -7.36
N ILE A 140 -7.56 -1.82 -7.13
CA ILE A 140 -7.60 -2.51 -5.84
C ILE A 140 -6.20 -2.67 -5.30
N THR A 141 -6.03 -2.41 -4.00
CA THR A 141 -4.78 -2.61 -3.26
C THR A 141 -4.83 -3.92 -2.47
N LEU A 142 -3.73 -4.64 -2.44
CA LEU A 142 -3.53 -5.87 -1.66
C LEU A 142 -2.15 -5.80 -0.97
N PRO A 143 -2.00 -6.40 0.21
CA PRO A 143 -0.69 -6.48 0.84
C PRO A 143 0.21 -7.49 0.12
N SER A 144 1.53 -7.23 0.10
CA SER A 144 2.52 -8.23 -0.28
C SER A 144 2.49 -9.44 0.66
N PRO A 145 2.62 -10.68 0.16
CA PRO A 145 2.57 -11.89 1.00
C PRO A 145 3.61 -11.89 2.11
N THR A 146 4.80 -11.38 1.87
CA THR A 146 5.89 -11.41 2.87
C THR A 146 5.71 -10.43 4.04
N LEU A 147 4.74 -9.51 3.98
CA LEU A 147 4.30 -8.78 5.17
C LEU A 147 3.81 -9.71 6.28
N PHE A 148 3.23 -10.85 5.94
CA PHE A 148 2.70 -11.82 6.89
C PHE A 148 3.76 -12.75 7.47
N ALA A 149 4.98 -12.75 6.95
CA ALA A 149 6.09 -13.57 7.43
C ALA A 149 6.36 -13.41 8.94
N ASN A 150 6.13 -12.19 9.48
CA ASN A 150 6.30 -11.88 10.89
C ASN A 150 5.25 -12.54 11.82
N LEU A 151 4.22 -13.17 11.25
CA LEU A 151 3.20 -13.91 12.00
C LEU A 151 3.55 -15.38 12.18
N TRP A 152 4.64 -15.87 11.59
CA TRP A 152 5.12 -17.20 11.91
C TRP A 152 6.13 -17.13 13.07
N ASP A 153 5.85 -17.94 14.10
CA ASP A 153 6.68 -18.08 15.29
C ASP A 153 7.08 -19.55 15.47
N PRO A 154 8.39 -19.89 15.62
CA PRO A 154 8.86 -21.28 15.66
C PRO A 154 8.28 -22.12 16.80
N GLU A 155 7.84 -21.49 17.89
CA GLU A 155 7.26 -22.19 19.04
C GLU A 155 5.74 -22.25 18.95
N ARG A 156 5.09 -21.10 18.69
CA ARG A 156 3.62 -20.95 18.72
C ARG A 156 2.94 -21.49 17.48
N SER A 157 3.60 -21.38 16.33
CA SER A 157 3.06 -21.85 15.04
C SER A 157 3.34 -23.32 14.77
N ARG A 158 4.17 -23.99 15.58
CA ARG A 158 4.69 -25.35 15.34
C ARG A 158 3.62 -26.38 15.02
N ASP A 159 2.52 -26.36 15.77
CA ASP A 159 1.46 -27.38 15.62
C ASP A 159 0.67 -27.20 14.31
N ALA A 160 0.49 -25.95 13.87
CA ALA A 160 -0.19 -25.62 12.62
C ALA A 160 0.76 -25.70 11.42
N TYR A 161 1.95 -25.11 11.57
CA TYR A 161 2.97 -24.97 10.55
C TYR A 161 4.37 -25.25 11.11
N PRO A 162 4.81 -26.51 11.08
CA PRO A 162 6.16 -26.90 11.51
C PRO A 162 7.28 -26.19 10.77
N ARG A 163 7.02 -25.73 9.55
CA ARG A 163 7.96 -25.03 8.69
C ARG A 163 7.39 -23.69 8.26
N PHE A 164 8.25 -22.67 8.22
CA PHE A 164 7.95 -21.34 7.72
C PHE A 164 7.42 -21.36 6.28
N ASP A 165 8.07 -22.14 5.40
CA ASP A 165 7.70 -22.24 3.98
C ASP A 165 6.29 -22.77 3.76
N ASP A 166 5.82 -23.70 4.61
CA ASP A 166 4.46 -24.23 4.52
C ASP A 166 3.40 -23.17 4.85
N PHE A 167 3.70 -22.30 5.82
CA PHE A 167 2.85 -21.16 6.14
C PHE A 167 2.82 -20.13 5.01
N MET A 168 3.99 -19.77 4.50
CA MET A 168 4.08 -18.78 3.42
C MET A 168 3.46 -19.29 2.13
N ALA A 169 3.54 -20.60 1.85
CA ALA A 169 2.85 -21.18 0.69
C ALA A 169 1.33 -20.98 0.80
N ASP A 170 0.74 -21.22 1.96
CA ASP A 170 -0.71 -20.99 2.18
C ASP A 170 -1.06 -19.49 2.06
N VAL A 171 -0.24 -18.57 2.57
CA VAL A 171 -0.44 -17.12 2.42
C VAL A 171 -0.40 -16.72 0.93
N ILE A 172 0.60 -17.20 0.19
CA ILE A 172 0.74 -16.92 -1.24
C ILE A 172 -0.47 -17.47 -1.99
N ASP A 173 -0.92 -18.69 -1.69
CA ASP A 173 -2.08 -19.29 -2.37
C ASP A 173 -3.38 -18.53 -2.09
N VAL A 174 -3.59 -18.01 -0.87
CA VAL A 174 -4.74 -17.14 -0.55
C VAL A 174 -4.73 -15.88 -1.44
N LEU A 175 -3.57 -15.23 -1.60
CA LEU A 175 -3.46 -14.01 -2.42
C LEU A 175 -3.54 -14.33 -3.94
N ARG A 176 -2.98 -15.44 -4.38
CA ARG A 176 -3.14 -15.92 -5.77
C ARG A 176 -4.60 -16.17 -6.13
N ASP A 177 -5.34 -16.79 -5.24
CA ASP A 177 -6.77 -17.01 -5.44
C ASP A 177 -7.56 -15.70 -5.44
N GLU A 178 -7.12 -14.72 -4.64
CA GLU A 178 -7.73 -13.38 -4.63
C GLU A 178 -7.52 -12.65 -5.94
N VAL A 179 -6.30 -12.59 -6.46
CA VAL A 179 -6.04 -11.88 -7.73
C VAL A 179 -6.70 -12.58 -8.93
N ARG A 180 -6.83 -13.92 -8.90
CA ARG A 180 -7.60 -14.66 -9.91
C ARG A 180 -9.09 -14.30 -9.86
N GLU A 181 -9.66 -14.21 -8.66
CA GLU A 181 -11.05 -13.83 -8.48
C GLU A 181 -11.30 -12.38 -8.93
N LEU A 182 -10.44 -11.44 -8.55
CA LEU A 182 -10.50 -10.06 -9.00
C LEU A 182 -10.43 -9.97 -10.54
N HIS A 183 -9.51 -10.71 -11.17
CA HIS A 183 -9.40 -10.77 -12.62
C HIS A 183 -10.68 -11.33 -13.25
N ARG A 184 -11.24 -12.42 -12.71
CA ARG A 184 -12.51 -13.01 -13.16
C ARG A 184 -13.68 -12.03 -13.08
N LEU A 185 -13.69 -11.15 -12.08
CA LEU A 185 -14.68 -10.08 -11.90
C LEU A 185 -14.45 -8.90 -12.85
N GLY A 186 -13.34 -8.86 -13.59
CA GLY A 186 -13.00 -7.83 -14.56
C GLY A 186 -12.08 -6.73 -14.01
N CYS A 187 -11.40 -6.97 -12.90
CA CYS A 187 -10.35 -6.07 -12.41
C CYS A 187 -9.19 -6.07 -13.39
N THR A 188 -8.78 -4.86 -13.80
CA THR A 188 -7.68 -4.65 -14.75
C THR A 188 -6.45 -4.04 -14.09
N TYR A 189 -6.57 -3.55 -12.85
CA TYR A 189 -5.49 -2.94 -12.12
C TYR A 189 -5.52 -3.33 -10.63
N ALA A 190 -4.53 -4.09 -10.19
CA ALA A 190 -4.27 -4.37 -8.79
C ALA A 190 -2.91 -3.78 -8.37
N GLN A 191 -2.74 -3.44 -7.09
CA GLN A 191 -1.49 -2.95 -6.53
C GLN A 191 -1.11 -3.85 -5.34
N LEU A 192 0.16 -4.26 -5.27
CA LEU A 192 0.75 -4.88 -4.08
C LEU A 192 1.50 -3.83 -3.26
N ASP A 193 1.15 -3.71 -1.99
CA ASP A 193 1.81 -2.82 -1.05
C ASP A 193 2.91 -3.56 -0.29
N ALA A 194 4.16 -3.12 -0.50
CA ALA A 194 5.35 -3.81 -0.01
C ALA A 194 6.32 -2.88 0.76
N PRO A 195 5.86 -2.22 1.85
CA PRO A 195 6.69 -1.28 2.62
C PRO A 195 7.87 -1.95 3.32
N HIS A 196 7.85 -3.25 3.50
CA HIS A 196 8.91 -3.99 4.18
C HIS A 196 10.23 -4.09 3.37
N TYR A 197 10.22 -3.88 2.05
CA TYR A 197 11.46 -3.81 1.28
C TYR A 197 12.27 -2.55 1.60
N PRO A 198 11.71 -1.34 1.59
CA PRO A 198 12.43 -0.16 2.03
C PRO A 198 12.90 -0.20 3.49
N LEU A 199 12.26 -0.96 4.38
CA LEU A 199 12.79 -1.14 5.74
C LEU A 199 14.21 -1.73 5.74
N LEU A 200 14.57 -2.51 4.72
CA LEU A 200 15.91 -3.11 4.61
C LEU A 200 17.04 -2.12 4.32
N ILE A 201 16.76 -0.86 4.03
CA ILE A 201 17.80 0.19 3.98
C ILE A 201 18.27 0.61 5.37
N ASP A 202 17.47 0.37 6.40
CA ASP A 202 17.81 0.70 7.79
C ASP A 202 18.53 -0.46 8.50
N PRO A 203 19.68 -0.20 9.17
CA PRO A 203 20.46 -1.23 9.87
C PRO A 203 19.68 -1.97 10.95
N GLN A 204 18.74 -1.33 11.65
CA GLN A 204 17.93 -1.96 12.70
C GLN A 204 17.03 -3.06 12.12
N TRP A 205 16.40 -2.77 10.97
CA TRP A 205 15.55 -3.75 10.29
C TRP A 205 16.36 -4.88 9.66
N ARG A 206 17.56 -4.61 9.14
CA ARG A 206 18.48 -5.65 8.70
C ARG A 206 18.82 -6.61 9.85
N ALA A 207 19.25 -6.06 11.00
CA ALA A 207 19.55 -6.86 12.18
C ALA A 207 18.34 -7.68 12.66
N PHE A 208 17.11 -7.16 12.51
CA PHE A 208 15.89 -7.89 12.82
C PHE A 208 15.71 -9.15 11.97
N TYR A 209 15.95 -9.07 10.65
CA TYR A 209 15.87 -10.24 9.76
C TYR A 209 17.05 -11.19 9.93
N GLU A 210 18.25 -10.65 10.11
CA GLU A 210 19.46 -11.46 10.36
C GLU A 210 19.34 -12.27 11.66
N ALA A 211 18.78 -11.71 12.72
CA ALA A 211 18.52 -12.43 13.97
C ALA A 211 17.51 -13.59 13.79
N ARG A 212 16.77 -13.61 12.69
CA ARG A 212 15.84 -14.69 12.30
C ARG A 212 16.45 -15.67 11.29
N GLY A 213 17.74 -15.52 10.99
CA GLY A 213 18.48 -16.41 10.09
C GLY A 213 18.38 -16.04 8.61
N TRP A 214 17.96 -14.83 8.27
CA TRP A 214 17.87 -14.35 6.89
C TRP A 214 19.00 -13.35 6.62
N SER A 215 19.81 -13.56 5.59
CA SER A 215 20.57 -12.46 5.00
C SER A 215 19.63 -11.54 4.21
N VAL A 216 20.03 -10.29 4.01
CA VAL A 216 19.22 -9.31 3.23
C VAL A 216 18.96 -9.83 1.81
N ASP A 217 19.99 -10.39 1.16
CA ASP A 217 19.87 -10.92 -0.21
C ASP A 217 18.89 -12.11 -0.30
N GLU A 218 18.96 -13.04 0.68
CA GLU A 218 18.03 -14.17 0.73
C GLU A 218 16.60 -13.71 0.98
N TRP A 219 16.41 -12.74 1.86
CA TRP A 219 15.10 -12.19 2.16
C TRP A 219 14.49 -11.45 0.95
N LEU A 220 15.28 -10.61 0.27
CA LEU A 220 14.86 -9.93 -0.95
C LEU A 220 14.49 -10.93 -2.05
N ARG A 221 15.33 -11.93 -2.30
CA ARG A 221 15.05 -12.97 -3.30
C ARG A 221 13.75 -13.73 -2.98
N TYR A 222 13.59 -14.17 -1.74
CA TYR A 222 12.41 -14.87 -1.28
C TYR A 222 11.14 -14.02 -1.44
N GLY A 223 11.20 -12.76 -1.04
CA GLY A 223 10.08 -11.84 -1.16
C GLY A 223 9.68 -11.60 -2.61
N ILE A 224 10.65 -11.33 -3.48
CA ILE A 224 10.41 -11.13 -4.92
C ILE A 224 9.77 -12.38 -5.56
N GLU A 225 10.25 -13.58 -5.22
CA GLU A 225 9.66 -14.84 -5.70
C GLU A 225 8.20 -14.99 -5.22
N ALA A 226 7.91 -14.64 -3.98
CA ALA A 226 6.57 -14.68 -3.40
C ALA A 226 5.61 -13.67 -4.06
N ASP A 227 6.05 -12.41 -4.26
CA ASP A 227 5.28 -11.39 -4.94
C ASP A 227 5.01 -11.75 -6.41
N ASN A 228 6.01 -12.26 -7.12
CA ASN A 228 5.87 -12.72 -8.49
C ASN A 228 4.89 -13.89 -8.61
N ALA A 229 4.87 -14.82 -7.66
CA ALA A 229 3.90 -15.89 -7.64
C ALA A 229 2.45 -15.38 -7.55
N VAL A 230 2.21 -14.25 -6.87
CA VAL A 230 0.89 -13.60 -6.82
C VAL A 230 0.62 -12.86 -8.13
N ILE A 231 1.55 -12.06 -8.63
CA ILE A 231 1.41 -11.26 -9.85
C ILE A 231 1.11 -12.16 -11.06
N ASP A 232 1.90 -13.23 -11.22
CA ASP A 232 1.80 -14.16 -12.34
C ASP A 232 0.51 -15.01 -12.32
N ALA A 233 -0.23 -15.01 -11.20
CA ALA A 233 -1.49 -15.74 -11.08
C ALA A 233 -2.65 -15.12 -11.87
N ALA A 234 -2.54 -13.84 -12.30
CA ALA A 234 -3.55 -13.13 -13.09
C ALA A 234 -2.93 -12.48 -14.34
N PRO A 235 -2.49 -13.27 -15.34
CA PRO A 235 -1.88 -12.73 -16.55
C PRO A 235 -2.87 -11.84 -17.31
N GLY A 236 -2.39 -10.67 -17.76
CA GLY A 236 -3.20 -9.66 -18.44
C GLY A 236 -3.79 -8.59 -17.54
N MET A 237 -3.74 -8.74 -16.21
CA MET A 237 -4.01 -7.67 -15.25
C MET A 237 -2.75 -6.81 -15.08
N THR A 238 -2.91 -5.48 -15.00
CA THR A 238 -1.82 -4.58 -14.62
C THR A 238 -1.57 -4.69 -13.13
N PHE A 239 -0.30 -4.82 -12.73
CA PHE A 239 0.10 -4.76 -11.33
C PHE A 239 0.95 -3.52 -11.05
N GLY A 240 0.55 -2.75 -10.03
CA GLY A 240 1.39 -1.77 -9.34
C GLY A 240 2.14 -2.45 -8.19
N PHE A 241 3.32 -1.93 -7.87
CA PHE A 241 4.12 -2.37 -6.72
C PHE A 241 4.55 -1.14 -5.94
N HIS A 242 4.00 -0.97 -4.74
CA HIS A 242 4.22 0.22 -3.94
C HIS A 242 5.26 -0.01 -2.86
N LEU A 243 6.27 0.87 -2.85
CA LEU A 243 7.37 0.88 -1.90
C LEU A 243 7.37 2.21 -1.13
N CYS A 244 6.90 2.20 0.10
CA CYS A 244 6.96 3.36 1.00
C CYS A 244 7.86 3.11 2.21
N ARG A 245 8.16 4.18 2.94
CA ARG A 245 9.04 4.16 4.12
C ARG A 245 8.29 4.24 5.45
N GLY A 246 7.06 3.80 5.43
CA GLY A 246 6.13 3.93 6.56
C GLY A 246 5.31 5.21 6.47
N ASN A 247 4.03 5.11 6.84
CA ASN A 247 3.10 6.24 6.84
C ASN A 247 1.96 5.98 7.81
N GLN A 248 1.97 6.64 8.97
CA GLN A 248 0.90 6.58 9.96
C GLN A 248 0.94 7.79 10.87
N ASP A 249 -0.21 8.43 11.09
CA ASP A 249 -0.33 9.61 11.95
C ASP A 249 0.73 10.68 11.60
N SER A 250 0.97 10.88 10.29
CA SER A 250 1.98 11.79 9.74
C SER A 250 3.43 11.47 10.14
N ARG A 251 3.73 10.19 10.39
CA ARG A 251 5.08 9.69 10.72
C ARG A 251 5.60 8.76 9.63
N TRP A 252 6.91 8.53 9.66
CA TRP A 252 7.65 7.60 8.81
C TRP A 252 8.56 6.71 9.66
N LEU A 253 8.97 5.53 9.13
CA LEU A 253 9.80 4.55 9.85
C LEU A 253 11.27 4.61 9.46
N VAL A 254 11.60 4.83 8.18
CA VAL A 254 12.96 4.76 7.69
C VAL A 254 13.27 5.90 6.73
N ALA A 255 14.54 6.31 6.67
CA ALA A 255 15.07 7.30 5.74
C ALA A 255 16.17 6.67 4.88
N GLY A 256 16.32 7.15 3.64
CA GLY A 256 17.34 6.70 2.68
C GLY A 256 16.77 6.47 1.29
N GLY A 257 17.65 6.48 0.27
CA GLY A 257 17.32 6.18 -1.12
C GLY A 257 17.09 4.69 -1.36
N TYR A 258 16.64 4.35 -2.56
CA TYR A 258 16.45 2.94 -2.97
C TYR A 258 17.73 2.23 -3.41
N ASP A 259 18.91 2.90 -3.38
CA ASP A 259 20.17 2.47 -3.98
C ASP A 259 20.53 1.00 -3.68
N GLU A 260 20.34 0.58 -2.42
CA GLU A 260 20.74 -0.76 -1.97
C GLU A 260 19.76 -1.87 -2.40
N ILE A 261 18.48 -1.53 -2.59
CA ILE A 261 17.42 -2.50 -2.92
C ILE A 261 16.92 -2.40 -4.37
N ALA A 262 17.23 -1.30 -5.08
CA ALA A 262 16.69 -1.03 -6.41
C ALA A 262 17.02 -2.13 -7.42
N ARG A 263 18.30 -2.57 -7.50
CA ARG A 263 18.71 -3.57 -8.48
C ARG A 263 17.92 -4.88 -8.36
N PRO A 264 17.82 -5.54 -7.20
CA PRO A 264 17.02 -6.74 -7.07
C PRO A 264 15.52 -6.48 -7.20
N VAL A 265 14.99 -5.43 -6.59
CA VAL A 265 13.53 -5.20 -6.52
C VAL A 265 13.00 -4.68 -7.85
N PHE A 266 13.57 -3.58 -8.41
CA PHE A 266 13.06 -3.01 -9.65
C PHE A 266 13.23 -3.96 -10.83
N GLY A 267 14.36 -4.70 -10.88
CA GLY A 267 14.61 -5.68 -11.94
C GLY A 267 13.89 -7.01 -11.76
N GLY A 268 13.66 -7.42 -10.51
CA GLY A 268 13.18 -8.77 -10.18
C GLY A 268 11.67 -8.91 -10.05
N VAL A 269 10.94 -7.87 -9.61
CA VAL A 269 9.47 -7.93 -9.46
C VAL A 269 8.80 -7.81 -10.82
N HIS A 270 7.81 -8.66 -11.11
CA HIS A 270 7.05 -8.69 -12.39
C HIS A 270 5.96 -7.61 -12.50
N ALA A 271 5.96 -6.63 -11.60
CA ALA A 271 5.00 -5.54 -11.64
C ALA A 271 5.21 -4.65 -12.87
N HIS A 272 4.12 -4.10 -13.39
CA HIS A 272 4.09 -3.25 -14.57
C HIS A 272 4.35 -1.77 -14.23
N ARG A 273 4.04 -1.40 -12.97
CA ARG A 273 4.17 -0.02 -12.47
C ARG A 273 4.83 -0.06 -11.08
N LEU A 274 5.86 0.74 -10.90
CA LEU A 274 6.53 0.93 -9.60
C LEU A 274 6.05 2.26 -8.99
N LEU A 275 5.37 2.21 -7.85
CA LEU A 275 4.93 3.40 -7.12
C LEU A 275 5.95 3.68 -6.02
N LEU A 276 6.78 4.70 -6.25
CA LEU A 276 7.98 4.97 -5.45
C LEU A 276 7.85 6.29 -4.69
N GLU A 277 8.20 6.29 -3.40
CA GLU A 277 8.20 7.47 -2.54
C GLU A 277 9.40 8.38 -2.83
N TYR A 278 9.10 9.63 -3.21
CA TYR A 278 10.08 10.68 -3.53
C TYR A 278 9.58 12.08 -3.12
N ASP A 279 8.79 12.22 -2.06
CA ASP A 279 8.17 13.50 -1.67
C ASP A 279 9.13 14.51 -1.05
N ASP A 280 10.22 14.05 -0.45
CA ASP A 280 11.21 14.89 0.22
C ASP A 280 12.66 14.36 0.11
N GLU A 281 13.63 15.09 0.70
CA GLU A 281 15.06 14.72 0.66
C GLU A 281 15.37 13.42 1.42
N ARG A 282 14.54 13.04 2.40
CA ARG A 282 14.64 11.78 3.15
C ARG A 282 14.54 10.56 2.22
N SER A 283 13.84 10.70 1.12
CA SER A 283 13.62 9.64 0.13
C SER A 283 14.83 9.38 -0.79
N GLY A 284 15.89 10.19 -0.70
CA GLY A 284 17.05 10.10 -1.59
C GLY A 284 16.82 10.68 -2.98
N GLY A 285 17.77 10.47 -3.88
CA GLY A 285 17.75 10.95 -5.26
C GLY A 285 17.10 9.98 -6.25
N PHE A 286 17.03 10.39 -7.52
CA PHE A 286 16.45 9.61 -8.62
C PHE A 286 17.41 8.60 -9.26
N ASP A 287 18.71 8.59 -8.91
CA ASP A 287 19.70 7.70 -9.51
C ASP A 287 19.26 6.23 -9.61
N PRO A 288 18.58 5.64 -8.61
CA PRO A 288 18.05 4.28 -8.69
C PRO A 288 17.08 4.02 -9.85
N LEU A 289 16.43 5.05 -10.40
CA LEU A 289 15.52 4.91 -11.53
C LEU A 289 16.21 4.40 -12.81
N SER A 290 17.53 4.63 -12.95
CA SER A 290 18.34 4.07 -14.05
C SER A 290 18.35 2.53 -14.07
N LEU A 291 17.92 1.88 -12.99
CA LEU A 291 17.83 0.42 -12.86
C LEU A 291 16.43 -0.13 -13.19
N VAL A 292 15.47 0.72 -13.52
CA VAL A 292 14.10 0.30 -13.87
C VAL A 292 14.09 -0.25 -15.31
N PRO A 293 13.64 -1.50 -15.53
CA PRO A 293 13.52 -2.08 -16.87
C PRO A 293 12.64 -1.24 -17.82
N ASP A 294 12.94 -1.28 -19.13
CA ASP A 294 12.29 -0.43 -20.13
C ASP A 294 10.81 -0.75 -20.38
N ASP A 295 10.33 -1.89 -19.94
CA ASP A 295 8.94 -2.33 -20.05
C ASP A 295 8.04 -1.90 -18.88
N ARG A 296 8.54 -1.06 -17.96
CA ARG A 296 7.85 -0.66 -16.74
C ARG A 296 7.64 0.85 -16.65
N MET A 297 6.52 1.23 -16.06
CA MET A 297 6.27 2.62 -15.67
C MET A 297 6.72 2.89 -14.23
N VAL A 298 7.09 4.13 -13.96
CA VAL A 298 7.37 4.62 -12.61
C VAL A 298 6.35 5.69 -12.24
N VAL A 299 5.61 5.47 -11.17
CA VAL A 299 4.78 6.50 -10.55
C VAL A 299 5.64 7.19 -9.49
N LEU A 300 6.04 8.42 -9.78
CA LEU A 300 6.81 9.25 -8.89
C LEU A 300 5.90 9.79 -7.78
N GLY A 301 6.04 9.27 -6.58
CA GLY A 301 5.32 9.71 -5.39
C GLY A 301 5.89 11.02 -4.87
N LEU A 302 5.60 12.12 -5.57
CA LEU A 302 6.13 13.46 -5.29
C LEU A 302 5.27 14.27 -4.33
N VAL A 303 4.00 13.89 -4.18
CA VAL A 303 3.04 14.62 -3.33
C VAL A 303 2.96 13.96 -1.98
N THR A 304 3.36 14.69 -0.93
CA THR A 304 3.31 14.18 0.45
C THR A 304 1.87 14.02 0.94
N THR A 305 1.62 12.95 1.69
CA THR A 305 0.35 12.73 2.40
C THR A 305 0.48 12.97 3.91
N LYS A 306 1.69 13.34 4.39
CA LYS A 306 1.99 13.51 5.82
C LYS A 306 1.74 14.93 6.33
N THR A 307 1.79 15.91 5.44
CA THR A 307 1.67 17.32 5.79
C THR A 307 0.67 18.06 4.91
N PRO A 308 0.06 19.16 5.39
CA PRO A 308 -0.84 20.00 4.59
C PRO A 308 -0.11 20.84 3.53
N ARG A 309 1.24 20.72 3.40
CA ARG A 309 2.00 21.42 2.35
C ARG A 309 1.31 21.19 1.01
N ALA A 310 1.10 22.28 0.28
CA ALA A 310 0.61 22.24 -1.08
C ALA A 310 1.81 22.31 -2.03
N GLU A 311 2.10 21.21 -2.71
CA GLU A 311 3.05 21.16 -3.82
C GLU A 311 2.47 21.95 -5.00
N THR A 312 3.32 22.68 -5.71
CA THR A 312 2.90 23.41 -6.92
C THR A 312 3.13 22.56 -8.17
N GLU A 313 2.33 22.82 -9.23
CA GLU A 313 2.51 22.16 -10.52
C GLU A 313 3.91 22.41 -11.10
N ASP A 314 4.49 23.61 -10.87
CA ASP A 314 5.84 23.95 -11.32
C ASP A 314 6.93 23.13 -10.60
N GLU A 315 6.79 22.93 -9.28
CA GLU A 315 7.70 22.06 -8.50
C GLU A 315 7.59 20.61 -8.97
N LEU A 316 6.38 20.10 -9.16
CA LEU A 316 6.16 18.72 -9.61
C LEU A 316 6.70 18.51 -11.03
N GLU A 317 6.42 19.41 -11.98
CA GLU A 317 6.95 19.33 -13.34
C GLU A 317 8.47 19.35 -13.34
N ALA A 318 9.12 20.26 -12.60
CA ALA A 318 10.58 20.31 -12.50
C ALA A 318 11.17 18.98 -12.03
N ARG A 319 10.56 18.34 -11.02
CA ARG A 319 11.01 17.04 -10.53
C ARG A 319 10.76 15.90 -11.50
N ILE A 320 9.62 15.90 -12.21
CA ILE A 320 9.33 14.95 -13.29
C ILE A 320 10.37 15.07 -14.40
N ARG A 321 10.73 16.31 -14.82
CA ARG A 321 11.76 16.54 -15.83
C ARG A 321 13.14 16.06 -15.38
N SER A 322 13.48 16.23 -14.12
CA SER A 322 14.74 15.68 -13.56
C SER A 322 14.74 14.15 -13.58
N ALA A 323 13.64 13.49 -13.22
CA ALA A 323 13.54 12.03 -13.33
C ALA A 323 13.58 11.55 -14.82
N ALA A 324 13.08 12.37 -15.73
CA ALA A 324 13.10 12.07 -17.17
C ALA A 324 14.50 12.09 -17.80
N GLU A 325 15.52 12.55 -17.08
CA GLU A 325 16.92 12.37 -17.49
C GLU A 325 17.41 10.91 -17.37
N LEU A 326 16.68 10.08 -16.58
CA LEU A 326 17.04 8.70 -16.28
C LEU A 326 16.05 7.66 -16.84
N VAL A 327 14.78 8.05 -17.02
CA VAL A 327 13.68 7.20 -17.52
C VAL A 327 12.88 7.99 -18.54
N ASP A 328 12.54 7.40 -19.68
CA ASP A 328 11.73 8.07 -20.70
C ASP A 328 10.46 8.68 -20.09
N LEU A 329 10.17 9.94 -20.46
CA LEU A 329 9.04 10.70 -19.91
C LEU A 329 7.70 9.95 -20.02
N GLU A 330 7.47 9.25 -21.14
CA GLU A 330 6.26 8.44 -21.38
C GLU A 330 6.13 7.23 -20.43
N ARG A 331 7.19 6.88 -19.72
CA ARG A 331 7.22 5.82 -18.70
C ARG A 331 7.11 6.38 -17.29
N LEU A 332 6.99 7.69 -17.13
CA LEU A 332 6.79 8.34 -15.85
C LEU A 332 5.30 8.67 -15.64
N ALA A 333 4.91 8.71 -14.39
CA ALA A 333 3.64 9.20 -13.90
C ALA A 333 3.88 9.95 -12.59
N VAL A 334 2.95 10.80 -12.18
CA VAL A 334 3.00 11.51 -10.91
C VAL A 334 1.94 10.97 -9.95
N GLY A 335 2.28 10.92 -8.66
CA GLY A 335 1.36 10.41 -7.64
C GLY A 335 1.68 10.86 -6.23
N THR A 336 0.94 10.28 -5.28
CA THR A 336 1.20 10.44 -3.84
C THR A 336 2.36 9.55 -3.39
N GLN A 337 3.09 10.01 -2.38
CA GLN A 337 4.22 9.25 -1.83
C GLN A 337 3.75 7.97 -1.11
N CYS A 338 2.57 8.00 -0.51
CA CYS A 338 1.87 6.87 0.11
C CYS A 338 0.36 7.12 0.07
N GLY A 339 -0.46 6.28 0.71
CA GLY A 339 -1.86 6.57 0.95
C GLY A 339 -2.06 7.72 1.94
N PHE A 340 -3.22 8.37 1.91
CA PHE A 340 -3.56 9.42 2.87
C PHE A 340 -3.94 8.85 4.25
N SER A 341 -4.40 7.61 4.30
CA SER A 341 -4.85 6.96 5.52
C SER A 341 -4.60 5.45 5.47
N THR A 342 -3.36 5.03 5.72
CA THR A 342 -2.94 3.62 5.68
C THR A 342 -3.64 2.75 6.73
N SER A 343 -4.25 3.39 7.72
CA SER A 343 -5.09 2.76 8.75
C SER A 343 -6.20 3.72 9.19
N VAL A 344 -7.10 3.27 10.05
CA VAL A 344 -8.16 4.10 10.66
C VAL A 344 -7.63 5.30 11.45
N VAL A 345 -6.34 5.32 11.80
CA VAL A 345 -5.69 6.46 12.47
C VAL A 345 -5.55 7.65 11.52
N GLY A 346 -5.25 7.40 10.24
CA GLY A 346 -5.07 8.44 9.23
C GLY A 346 -3.80 9.28 9.41
N ASN A 347 -3.72 10.36 8.64
CA ASN A 347 -2.70 11.40 8.77
C ASN A 347 -3.31 12.73 9.23
N ARG A 348 -2.46 13.62 9.76
CA ARG A 348 -2.88 14.92 10.32
C ARG A 348 -2.99 15.99 9.24
N ILE A 349 -3.81 15.72 8.25
CA ILE A 349 -4.19 16.63 7.19
C ILE A 349 -5.71 16.63 7.04
N SER A 350 -6.28 17.65 6.43
CA SER A 350 -7.72 17.74 6.23
C SER A 350 -8.18 17.05 4.94
N LEU A 351 -9.46 16.73 4.85
CA LEU A 351 -10.11 16.28 3.61
C LEU A 351 -9.95 17.30 2.46
N ASP A 352 -9.92 18.60 2.79
CA ASP A 352 -9.64 19.64 1.80
C ASP A 352 -8.19 19.60 1.30
N ASP A 353 -7.22 19.27 2.16
CA ASP A 353 -5.83 19.08 1.74
C ASP A 353 -5.72 17.88 0.81
N GLU A 354 -6.34 16.76 1.17
CA GLU A 354 -6.40 15.56 0.33
C GLU A 354 -6.96 15.88 -1.06
N ARG A 355 -8.14 16.52 -1.12
CA ARG A 355 -8.76 16.94 -2.39
C ARG A 355 -7.82 17.79 -3.23
N ARG A 356 -7.23 18.86 -2.64
CA ARG A 356 -6.31 19.75 -3.36
C ARG A 356 -5.09 19.01 -3.90
N LYS A 357 -4.54 18.07 -3.13
CA LYS A 357 -3.40 17.25 -3.55
C LYS A 357 -3.75 16.35 -4.74
N LEU A 358 -4.90 15.70 -4.72
CA LEU A 358 -5.40 14.91 -5.85
C LEU A 358 -5.63 15.77 -7.11
N GLU A 359 -6.25 16.96 -6.96
CA GLU A 359 -6.42 17.91 -8.04
C GLU A 359 -5.07 18.37 -8.63
N THR A 360 -4.06 18.62 -7.78
CA THR A 360 -2.73 19.04 -8.21
C THR A 360 -2.03 17.94 -9.01
N ILE A 361 -2.13 16.67 -8.58
CA ILE A 361 -1.61 15.51 -9.32
C ILE A 361 -2.26 15.42 -10.70
N ALA A 362 -3.59 15.52 -10.78
CA ALA A 362 -4.33 15.43 -12.04
C ALA A 362 -3.95 16.57 -13.01
N ARG A 363 -3.90 17.83 -12.52
CA ARG A 363 -3.49 18.98 -13.33
C ARG A 363 -2.03 18.92 -13.79
N THR A 364 -1.13 18.45 -12.91
CA THR A 364 0.27 18.25 -13.29
C THR A 364 0.41 17.22 -14.39
N ALA A 365 -0.33 16.11 -14.29
CA ALA A 365 -0.31 15.08 -15.34
C ALA A 365 -0.85 15.62 -16.67
N GLU A 366 -1.96 16.34 -16.65
CA GLU A 366 -2.50 16.99 -17.86
C GLU A 366 -1.50 17.98 -18.48
N ARG A 367 -0.81 18.77 -17.66
CA ARG A 367 0.19 19.74 -18.12
C ARG A 367 1.42 19.10 -18.76
N VAL A 368 1.85 17.95 -18.26
CA VAL A 368 3.10 17.31 -18.70
C VAL A 368 2.87 16.36 -19.88
N TRP A 369 1.73 15.64 -19.92
CA TRP A 369 1.45 14.59 -20.89
C TRP A 369 0.15 14.78 -21.69
N GLY A 370 -0.66 15.81 -21.38
CA GLY A 370 -1.95 16.12 -22.02
C GLY A 370 -1.90 16.82 -23.38
#